data_61dc7cca75e04ac71e071ad07faad3a1
#
_entry.id   61dc7cca75e04ac71e071ad07faad3a1
#
_cell.length_a   1.000
_cell.length_b   1.000
_cell.length_c   1.000
_cell.angle_alpha   90.00
_cell.angle_beta   90.00
_cell.angle_gamma   90.00
#
_symmetry.space_group_name_H-M   'P 1'
#
loop_
_entity.id
_entity.type
_entity.pdbx_description
1 polymer ?
#
loop_
_entity_poly.entity_id
_entity_poly.type
_entity_poly.pdbx_seq_one_letter_code
_entity_poly.pdbx_strand_id
1 'polypeptide(L)'
;MTVYLVGAGPGDPGLITAKGLDLIRSCDALVYDVLVSPELVDEAPEDALRISRENVEQSLINELLVDLGRRGLEVVRLKGGDPFVFGRGGEEALALAEAAVSFEVVPGVSTLSAVPGSVGIPVTHRGLSAQVTLVSGHSAKGEELDYGHLARTPGTLVVFMGVAHLPRIATQLIEHGMDASTPAGVISRGTYADSESVTGELHEIADLASELASPALLVIGDVVSVGAQLAPELLAGRNLSTQ
;
A
#
# COMPACT_ATOMS: atom_id res chain seq x y z
N MET A 1 -18.04 5.73 -22.12
CA MET A 1 -18.09 4.69 -21.08
C MET A 1 -16.71 4.16 -20.89
N THR A 2 -16.22 4.19 -19.67
CA THR A 2 -14.78 4.04 -19.36
C THR A 2 -14.61 3.19 -18.11
N VAL A 3 -13.57 2.37 -18.05
CA VAL A 3 -13.13 1.70 -16.84
C VAL A 3 -12.06 2.56 -16.18
N TYR A 4 -12.29 2.99 -14.94
CA TYR A 4 -11.35 3.79 -14.16
C TYR A 4 -10.61 2.92 -13.16
N LEU A 5 -9.29 2.82 -13.28
CA LEU A 5 -8.43 2.18 -12.28
C LEU A 5 -8.07 3.23 -11.23
N VAL A 6 -8.78 3.23 -10.11
CA VAL A 6 -8.74 4.30 -9.09
C VAL A 6 -7.99 3.84 -7.85
N GLY A 7 -7.03 4.63 -7.40
CA GLY A 7 -6.38 4.45 -6.10
C GLY A 7 -7.27 4.95 -4.97
N ALA A 8 -7.59 4.05 -4.04
CA ALA A 8 -8.40 4.34 -2.85
C ALA A 8 -7.62 5.05 -1.73
N GLY A 9 -6.29 5.15 -1.87
CA GLY A 9 -5.44 5.55 -0.77
C GLY A 9 -5.11 4.40 0.19
N PRO A 10 -4.35 4.68 1.27
CA PRO A 10 -3.71 3.67 2.11
C PRO A 10 -4.62 3.08 3.21
N GLY A 11 -5.84 3.58 3.38
CA GLY A 11 -6.78 3.11 4.41
C GLY A 11 -7.75 4.17 4.88
N ASP A 12 -7.27 5.32 5.34
CA ASP A 12 -8.10 6.49 5.70
C ASP A 12 -8.91 6.95 4.48
N PRO A 13 -10.26 6.92 4.51
CA PRO A 13 -11.10 7.37 3.40
C PRO A 13 -10.88 8.85 3.04
N GLY A 14 -10.42 9.68 3.98
CA GLY A 14 -10.06 11.07 3.73
C GLY A 14 -8.83 11.26 2.82
N LEU A 15 -8.09 10.18 2.54
CA LEU A 15 -6.93 10.20 1.64
C LEU A 15 -7.28 9.76 0.20
N ILE A 16 -8.54 9.58 -0.14
CA ILE A 16 -8.98 9.45 -1.52
C ILE A 16 -8.75 10.76 -2.28
N THR A 17 -8.44 10.71 -3.55
CA THR A 17 -8.39 11.91 -4.37
C THR A 17 -9.80 12.41 -4.67
N ALA A 18 -9.98 13.73 -4.82
CA ALA A 18 -11.26 14.32 -5.20
C ALA A 18 -11.82 13.67 -6.47
N LYS A 19 -10.97 13.47 -7.50
CA LYS A 19 -11.37 12.78 -8.73
C LYS A 19 -11.81 11.34 -8.48
N GLY A 20 -11.10 10.59 -7.63
CA GLY A 20 -11.47 9.22 -7.30
C GLY A 20 -12.83 9.14 -6.62
N LEU A 21 -13.09 10.04 -5.67
CA LEU A 21 -14.37 10.10 -4.95
C LEU A 21 -15.54 10.47 -5.88
N ASP A 22 -15.34 11.46 -6.76
CA ASP A 22 -16.38 11.85 -7.74
C ASP A 22 -16.73 10.69 -8.68
N LEU A 23 -15.74 9.91 -9.10
CA LEU A 23 -15.95 8.73 -9.95
C LEU A 23 -16.70 7.62 -9.20
N ILE A 24 -16.37 7.36 -7.93
CA ILE A 24 -17.11 6.38 -7.10
C ILE A 24 -18.59 6.77 -7.01
N ARG A 25 -18.87 8.05 -6.75
CA ARG A 25 -20.24 8.59 -6.60
C ARG A 25 -21.09 8.58 -7.86
N SER A 26 -20.48 8.34 -9.00
CA SER A 26 -21.17 8.39 -10.31
C SER A 26 -21.03 7.12 -11.14
N CYS A 27 -20.45 6.02 -10.58
CA CYS A 27 -20.24 4.79 -11.33
C CYS A 27 -21.51 3.93 -11.43
N ASP A 28 -21.60 3.15 -12.51
CA ASP A 28 -22.61 2.08 -12.67
C ASP A 28 -22.17 0.78 -11.98
N ALA A 29 -20.83 0.57 -11.86
CA ALA A 29 -20.25 -0.60 -11.22
C ALA A 29 -18.97 -0.25 -10.45
N LEU A 30 -18.87 -0.72 -9.20
CA LEU A 30 -17.72 -0.62 -8.33
C LEU A 30 -17.13 -2.01 -8.09
N VAL A 31 -15.93 -2.27 -8.64
CA VAL A 31 -15.15 -3.49 -8.39
C VAL A 31 -14.01 -3.12 -7.45
N TYR A 32 -13.95 -3.70 -6.24
CA TYR A 32 -13.03 -3.22 -5.20
C TYR A 32 -12.23 -4.33 -4.51
N ASP A 33 -11.02 -3.97 -4.05
CA ASP A 33 -10.14 -4.84 -3.28
C ASP A 33 -10.57 -4.90 -1.80
N VAL A 34 -10.27 -6.01 -1.12
CA VAL A 34 -10.62 -6.27 0.29
C VAL A 34 -10.06 -5.21 1.25
N LEU A 35 -8.92 -4.60 0.90
CA LEU A 35 -8.28 -3.57 1.72
C LEU A 35 -8.84 -2.14 1.51
N VAL A 36 -9.85 -1.99 0.69
CA VAL A 36 -10.53 -0.70 0.53
C VAL A 36 -11.44 -0.45 1.73
N SER A 37 -11.44 0.79 2.23
CA SER A 37 -12.34 1.18 3.33
C SER A 37 -13.80 0.98 2.95
N PRO A 38 -14.62 0.39 3.83
CA PRO A 38 -16.06 0.24 3.62
C PRO A 38 -16.75 1.59 3.37
N GLU A 39 -16.33 2.67 4.02
CA GLU A 39 -16.89 4.01 3.84
C GLU A 39 -16.76 4.48 2.38
N LEU A 40 -15.67 4.15 1.68
CA LEU A 40 -15.53 4.47 0.25
C LEU A 40 -16.42 3.59 -0.64
N VAL A 41 -16.67 2.35 -0.25
CA VAL A 41 -17.59 1.46 -0.97
C VAL A 41 -19.03 1.94 -0.85
N ASP A 42 -19.38 2.50 0.32
CA ASP A 42 -20.73 3.04 0.59
C ASP A 42 -21.02 4.36 -0.13
N GLU A 43 -19.98 5.07 -0.60
CA GLU A 43 -20.13 6.27 -1.43
C GLU A 43 -20.68 5.98 -2.85
N ALA A 44 -20.63 4.73 -3.32
CA ALA A 44 -21.19 4.37 -4.62
C ALA A 44 -22.74 4.47 -4.60
N PRO A 45 -23.39 4.80 -5.75
CA PRO A 45 -24.83 4.85 -5.85
C PRO A 45 -25.51 3.55 -5.36
N GLU A 46 -26.73 3.65 -4.81
CA GLU A 46 -27.46 2.47 -4.29
C GLU A 46 -27.72 1.42 -5.36
N ASP A 47 -27.94 1.85 -6.59
CA ASP A 47 -28.18 1.02 -7.77
C ASP A 47 -26.92 0.55 -8.49
N ALA A 48 -25.73 1.02 -8.06
CA ALA A 48 -24.46 0.56 -8.61
C ALA A 48 -24.17 -0.90 -8.25
N LEU A 49 -23.64 -1.65 -9.20
CA LEU A 49 -23.14 -3.01 -8.94
C LEU A 49 -21.90 -2.95 -8.03
N ARG A 50 -21.95 -3.54 -6.84
CA ARG A 50 -20.81 -3.64 -5.92
C ARG A 50 -20.23 -5.05 -5.94
N ILE A 51 -18.97 -5.19 -6.38
CA ILE A 51 -18.31 -6.48 -6.59
C ILE A 51 -16.98 -6.50 -5.83
N SER A 52 -16.91 -7.30 -4.77
CA SER A 52 -15.65 -7.53 -4.03
C SER A 52 -14.75 -8.51 -4.76
N ARG A 53 -13.44 -8.23 -4.73
CA ARG A 53 -12.40 -9.13 -5.27
C ARG A 53 -12.02 -10.26 -4.30
N GLU A 54 -12.69 -10.45 -3.21
CA GLU A 54 -12.33 -11.46 -2.21
C GLU A 54 -12.26 -12.87 -2.84
N ASN A 55 -11.08 -13.52 -2.71
CA ASN A 55 -10.81 -14.86 -3.24
C ASN A 55 -11.02 -15.05 -4.75
N VAL A 56 -10.91 -13.97 -5.54
CA VAL A 56 -11.05 -14.01 -7.00
C VAL A 56 -9.67 -13.91 -7.67
N GLU A 57 -9.39 -14.82 -8.59
CA GLU A 57 -8.18 -14.83 -9.40
C GLU A 57 -8.08 -13.58 -10.30
N GLN A 58 -6.84 -13.08 -10.53
CA GLN A 58 -6.63 -11.85 -11.30
C GLN A 58 -7.17 -11.94 -12.74
N SER A 59 -7.04 -13.09 -13.39
CA SER A 59 -7.57 -13.31 -14.73
C SER A 59 -9.08 -13.08 -14.81
N LEU A 60 -9.82 -13.56 -13.81
CA LEU A 60 -11.28 -13.37 -13.74
C LEU A 60 -11.65 -11.90 -13.47
N ILE A 61 -10.84 -11.17 -12.70
CA ILE A 61 -11.03 -9.72 -12.53
C ILE A 61 -10.82 -8.99 -13.85
N ASN A 62 -9.76 -9.34 -14.60
CA ASN A 62 -9.49 -8.75 -15.91
C ASN A 62 -10.66 -9.00 -16.88
N GLU A 63 -11.14 -10.25 -16.96
CA GLU A 63 -12.31 -10.62 -17.78
C GLU A 63 -13.58 -9.84 -17.37
N LEU A 64 -13.82 -9.74 -16.06
CA LEU A 64 -14.95 -8.98 -15.51
C LEU A 64 -14.91 -7.50 -15.92
N LEU A 65 -13.75 -6.83 -15.78
CA LEU A 65 -13.58 -5.43 -16.14
C LEU A 65 -13.82 -5.22 -17.65
N VAL A 66 -13.33 -6.13 -18.48
CA VAL A 66 -13.56 -6.12 -19.93
C VAL A 66 -15.05 -6.31 -20.25
N ASP A 67 -15.74 -7.26 -19.62
CA ASP A 67 -17.17 -7.49 -19.83
C ASP A 67 -18.01 -6.28 -19.44
N LEU A 68 -17.81 -5.73 -18.24
CA LEU A 68 -18.51 -4.56 -17.76
C LEU A 68 -18.30 -3.34 -18.68
N GLY A 69 -17.05 -3.11 -19.12
CA GLY A 69 -16.72 -2.03 -20.05
C GLY A 69 -17.39 -2.22 -21.42
N ARG A 70 -17.42 -3.45 -21.97
CA ARG A 70 -18.12 -3.77 -23.24
C ARG A 70 -19.63 -3.61 -23.17
N ARG A 71 -20.20 -3.81 -21.98
CA ARG A 71 -21.63 -3.55 -21.73
C ARG A 71 -21.97 -2.07 -21.67
N GLY A 72 -20.96 -1.21 -21.75
CA GLY A 72 -21.15 0.23 -21.80
C GLY A 72 -21.39 0.88 -20.43
N LEU A 73 -20.88 0.29 -19.35
CA LEU A 73 -20.97 0.85 -18.01
C LEU A 73 -19.79 1.79 -17.71
N GLU A 74 -20.03 2.77 -16.84
CA GLU A 74 -18.97 3.53 -16.16
C GLU A 74 -18.51 2.71 -14.95
N VAL A 75 -17.31 2.13 -15.05
CA VAL A 75 -16.79 1.16 -14.07
C VAL A 75 -15.68 1.78 -13.27
N VAL A 76 -15.78 1.74 -11.95
CA VAL A 76 -14.67 2.04 -11.05
C VAL A 76 -14.05 0.74 -10.53
N ARG A 77 -12.77 0.51 -10.85
CA ARG A 77 -11.92 -0.49 -10.24
C ARG A 77 -11.14 0.17 -9.10
N LEU A 78 -11.62 0.02 -7.86
CA LEU A 78 -11.07 0.68 -6.67
C LEU A 78 -10.03 -0.21 -5.99
N LYS A 79 -8.80 0.30 -5.85
CA LYS A 79 -7.61 -0.44 -5.44
C LYS A 79 -6.94 0.24 -4.24
N GLY A 80 -6.51 -0.54 -3.24
CA GLY A 80 -5.77 0.01 -2.10
C GLY A 80 -4.49 0.72 -2.53
N GLY A 81 -4.19 1.86 -1.91
CA GLY A 81 -3.03 2.70 -2.24
C GLY A 81 -3.13 3.31 -3.63
N ASP A 82 -2.09 3.10 -4.43
CA ASP A 82 -2.01 3.51 -5.85
C ASP A 82 -2.13 2.28 -6.76
N PRO A 83 -2.87 2.33 -7.89
CA PRO A 83 -3.09 1.19 -8.77
C PRO A 83 -1.80 0.56 -9.32
N PHE A 84 -0.73 1.34 -9.48
CA PHE A 84 0.52 0.92 -10.11
C PHE A 84 1.65 0.63 -9.12
N VAL A 85 1.38 0.73 -7.80
CA VAL A 85 2.35 0.36 -6.76
C VAL A 85 1.93 -0.96 -6.12
N PHE A 86 2.45 -2.08 -6.61
CA PHE A 86 2.11 -3.46 -6.22
C PHE A 86 0.60 -3.80 -6.27
N GLY A 87 -0.18 -2.97 -6.98
CA GLY A 87 -1.63 -3.13 -7.10
C GLY A 87 -2.06 -3.96 -8.31
N ARG A 88 -1.15 -4.46 -9.14
CA ARG A 88 -1.44 -5.19 -10.39
C ARG A 88 -2.28 -4.39 -11.41
N GLY A 89 -2.40 -3.08 -11.25
CA GLY A 89 -3.14 -2.22 -12.18
C GLY A 89 -2.60 -2.24 -13.62
N GLY A 90 -1.30 -2.52 -13.79
CA GLY A 90 -0.70 -2.72 -15.11
C GLY A 90 -1.28 -3.93 -15.86
N GLU A 91 -1.54 -5.04 -15.17
CA GLU A 91 -2.16 -6.24 -15.75
C GLU A 91 -3.61 -5.96 -16.17
N GLU A 92 -4.37 -5.24 -15.33
CA GLU A 92 -5.74 -4.82 -15.61
C GLU A 92 -5.80 -3.86 -16.80
N ALA A 93 -4.89 -2.86 -16.86
CA ALA A 93 -4.79 -1.91 -17.96
C ALA A 93 -4.45 -2.59 -19.30
N LEU A 94 -3.51 -3.56 -19.29
CA LEU A 94 -3.15 -4.32 -20.48
C LEU A 94 -4.34 -5.13 -21.02
N ALA A 95 -5.07 -5.82 -20.13
CA ALA A 95 -6.25 -6.60 -20.53
C ALA A 95 -7.35 -5.71 -21.16
N LEU A 96 -7.57 -4.52 -20.61
CA LEU A 96 -8.52 -3.54 -21.16
C LEU A 96 -8.06 -3.01 -22.52
N ALA A 97 -6.76 -2.71 -22.66
CA ALA A 97 -6.18 -2.25 -23.93
C ALA A 97 -6.28 -3.31 -25.03
N GLU A 98 -5.94 -4.56 -24.73
CA GLU A 98 -6.06 -5.71 -25.67
C GLU A 98 -7.50 -5.94 -26.10
N ALA A 99 -8.45 -5.71 -25.19
CA ALA A 99 -9.88 -5.81 -25.48
C ALA A 99 -10.49 -4.60 -26.19
N ALA A 100 -9.69 -3.55 -26.45
CA ALA A 100 -10.13 -2.24 -26.99
C ALA A 100 -11.22 -1.58 -26.13
N VAL A 101 -11.19 -1.76 -24.81
CA VAL A 101 -12.05 -1.09 -23.84
C VAL A 101 -11.37 0.20 -23.37
N SER A 102 -12.09 1.32 -23.40
CA SER A 102 -11.57 2.61 -22.92
C SER A 102 -11.31 2.54 -21.41
N PHE A 103 -10.15 3.01 -20.97
CA PHE A 103 -9.82 3.09 -19.56
C PHE A 103 -9.01 4.33 -19.21
N GLU A 104 -9.03 4.69 -17.94
CA GLU A 104 -8.22 5.75 -17.35
C GLU A 104 -7.63 5.28 -16.03
N VAL A 105 -6.37 5.67 -15.76
CA VAL A 105 -5.72 5.44 -14.47
C VAL A 105 -5.82 6.72 -13.64
N VAL A 106 -6.43 6.61 -12.46
CA VAL A 106 -6.55 7.70 -11.49
C VAL A 106 -5.63 7.37 -10.30
N PRO A 107 -4.47 8.04 -10.20
CA PRO A 107 -3.52 7.79 -9.11
C PRO A 107 -4.15 7.97 -7.73
N GLY A 108 -3.64 7.20 -6.76
CA GLY A 108 -4.02 7.32 -5.36
C GLY A 108 -2.85 7.73 -4.47
N VAL A 109 -3.15 8.14 -3.24
CA VAL A 109 -2.12 8.34 -2.22
C VAL A 109 -1.48 6.99 -1.91
N SER A 110 -0.18 6.88 -2.23
CA SER A 110 0.53 5.60 -2.10
C SER A 110 0.80 5.24 -0.63
N THR A 111 0.56 3.97 -0.29
CA THR A 111 0.97 3.34 0.97
C THR A 111 2.44 3.58 1.28
N LEU A 112 3.30 3.64 0.24
CA LEU A 112 4.74 3.90 0.35
C LEU A 112 5.07 5.12 1.22
N SER A 113 4.37 6.22 1.02
CA SER A 113 4.65 7.50 1.71
C SER A 113 3.67 7.78 2.83
N ALA A 114 2.41 7.42 2.66
CA ALA A 114 1.36 7.76 3.62
C ALA A 114 1.45 6.94 4.91
N VAL A 115 1.69 5.64 4.82
CA VAL A 115 1.78 4.77 6.00
C VAL A 115 2.97 5.15 6.89
N PRO A 116 4.21 5.26 6.40
CA PRO A 116 5.31 5.75 7.23
C PRO A 116 5.07 7.18 7.73
N GLY A 117 4.56 8.06 6.86
CA GLY A 117 4.25 9.45 7.21
C GLY A 117 3.23 9.58 8.35
N SER A 118 2.26 8.67 8.45
CA SER A 118 1.25 8.67 9.51
C SER A 118 1.82 8.45 10.92
N VAL A 119 3.03 7.87 11.00
CA VAL A 119 3.78 7.63 12.26
C VAL A 119 5.06 8.48 12.33
N GLY A 120 5.19 9.50 11.46
CA GLY A 120 6.32 10.43 11.47
C GLY A 120 7.60 9.92 10.84
N ILE A 121 7.57 8.80 10.14
CA ILE A 121 8.75 8.25 9.45
C ILE A 121 8.76 8.78 8.01
N PRO A 122 9.65 9.73 7.64
CA PRO A 122 9.79 10.16 6.26
C PRO A 122 10.55 9.08 5.47
N VAL A 123 10.09 8.72 4.28
CA VAL A 123 10.83 7.75 3.45
C VAL A 123 12.09 8.34 2.81
N THR A 124 12.21 9.67 2.76
CA THR A 124 13.42 10.41 2.38
C THR A 124 13.67 11.54 3.37
N HIS A 125 14.94 11.81 3.66
CA HIS A 125 15.31 12.92 4.54
C HIS A 125 16.69 13.48 4.15
N ARG A 126 16.79 14.81 4.06
CA ARG A 126 18.08 15.45 3.75
C ARG A 126 19.12 15.09 4.80
N GLY A 127 20.25 14.55 4.35
CA GLY A 127 21.35 14.15 5.23
C GLY A 127 21.26 12.72 5.79
N LEU A 128 20.10 12.05 5.67
CA LEU A 128 19.92 10.65 6.09
C LEU A 128 19.66 9.72 4.90
N SER A 129 18.69 10.06 4.06
CA SER A 129 18.30 9.18 2.95
C SER A 129 17.86 10.01 1.73
N ALA A 130 18.64 9.93 0.66
CA ALA A 130 18.31 10.53 -0.64
C ALA A 130 17.68 9.53 -1.63
N GLN A 131 17.53 8.27 -1.23
CA GLN A 131 17.08 7.18 -2.07
C GLN A 131 16.08 6.29 -1.32
N VAL A 132 15.07 5.80 -2.04
CA VAL A 132 14.11 4.80 -1.54
C VAL A 132 14.13 3.61 -2.46
N THR A 133 14.34 2.43 -1.89
CA THR A 133 14.20 1.15 -2.58
C THR A 133 12.91 0.49 -2.15
N LEU A 134 12.08 0.12 -3.11
CA LEU A 134 10.76 -0.43 -2.91
C LEU A 134 10.74 -1.89 -3.39
N VAL A 135 10.38 -2.81 -2.51
CA VAL A 135 10.31 -4.23 -2.83
C VAL A 135 9.04 -4.88 -2.27
N SER A 136 8.66 -6.02 -2.88
CA SER A 136 7.64 -6.92 -2.33
C SER A 136 8.32 -8.04 -1.55
N GLY A 137 7.97 -8.22 -0.29
CA GLY A 137 8.42 -9.36 0.52
C GLY A 137 7.75 -10.69 0.14
N HIS A 138 6.70 -10.62 -0.68
CA HIS A 138 6.07 -11.79 -1.29
C HIS A 138 6.51 -11.87 -2.75
N SER A 139 7.30 -12.88 -3.09
CA SER A 139 7.74 -13.10 -4.47
C SER A 139 6.69 -13.91 -5.25
N ALA A 140 6.45 -13.54 -6.51
CA ALA A 140 5.83 -14.44 -7.47
C ALA A 140 6.72 -15.70 -7.63
N LYS A 141 6.14 -16.82 -8.08
CA LYS A 141 6.85 -18.10 -8.18
C LYS A 141 8.25 -17.97 -8.81
N GLY A 142 9.29 -18.15 -8.00
CA GLY A 142 10.68 -18.26 -8.44
C GLY A 142 11.51 -16.97 -8.43
N GLU A 143 10.96 -15.83 -8.08
CA GLU A 143 11.71 -14.59 -7.91
C GLU A 143 12.05 -14.40 -6.42
N GLU A 144 13.26 -14.71 -6.03
CA GLU A 144 13.76 -14.33 -4.70
C GLU A 144 14.33 -12.90 -4.73
N LEU A 145 14.19 -12.19 -3.60
CA LEU A 145 14.83 -10.89 -3.43
C LEU A 145 16.35 -11.06 -3.48
N ASP A 146 17.04 -10.19 -4.21
CA ASP A 146 18.50 -10.11 -4.14
C ASP A 146 18.93 -9.40 -2.84
N TYR A 147 18.95 -10.16 -1.75
CA TYR A 147 19.32 -9.65 -0.44
C TYR A 147 20.74 -9.07 -0.42
N GLY A 148 21.65 -9.64 -1.24
CA GLY A 148 23.01 -9.14 -1.37
C GLY A 148 23.07 -7.74 -2.01
N HIS A 149 22.20 -7.44 -2.94
CA HIS A 149 22.05 -6.10 -3.50
C HIS A 149 21.34 -5.18 -2.50
N LEU A 150 20.24 -5.61 -1.91
CA LEU A 150 19.44 -4.80 -0.98
C LEU A 150 20.24 -4.39 0.27
N ALA A 151 21.03 -5.30 0.84
CA ALA A 151 21.84 -5.02 2.03
C ALA A 151 22.92 -3.95 1.80
N ARG A 152 23.37 -3.77 0.55
CA ARG A 152 24.37 -2.77 0.17
C ARG A 152 23.79 -1.50 -0.46
N THR A 153 22.49 -1.51 -0.74
CA THR A 153 21.82 -0.35 -1.35
C THR A 153 21.62 0.74 -0.29
N PRO A 154 22.15 1.96 -0.51
CA PRO A 154 22.02 3.03 0.47
C PRO A 154 20.60 3.58 0.54
N GLY A 155 20.28 4.24 1.63
CA GLY A 155 19.02 4.94 1.83
C GLY A 155 17.96 4.12 2.54
N THR A 156 16.70 4.32 2.19
CA THR A 156 15.57 3.66 2.84
C THR A 156 15.10 2.46 2.03
N LEU A 157 14.97 1.31 2.69
CA LEU A 157 14.33 0.13 2.11
C LEU A 157 12.90 0.03 2.67
N VAL A 158 11.91 -0.03 1.76
CA VAL A 158 10.50 -0.20 2.10
C VAL A 158 10.01 -1.53 1.53
N VAL A 159 9.51 -2.42 2.40
CA VAL A 159 9.08 -3.76 2.03
C VAL A 159 7.57 -3.89 2.21
N PHE A 160 6.87 -4.06 1.10
CA PHE A 160 5.45 -4.39 1.05
C PHE A 160 5.24 -5.89 1.23
N MET A 161 4.12 -6.30 1.80
CA MET A 161 3.74 -7.72 1.93
C MET A 161 4.83 -8.59 2.60
N GLY A 162 5.67 -7.99 3.45
CA GLY A 162 6.84 -8.64 4.04
C GLY A 162 6.65 -9.19 5.44
N VAL A 163 5.58 -8.81 6.15
CA VAL A 163 5.43 -9.09 7.60
C VAL A 163 5.38 -10.59 7.89
N ALA A 164 4.69 -11.37 7.10
CA ALA A 164 4.67 -12.84 7.25
C ALA A 164 6.05 -13.50 7.08
N HIS A 165 7.00 -12.80 6.45
CA HIS A 165 8.36 -13.27 6.18
C HIS A 165 9.42 -12.42 6.89
N LEU A 166 9.01 -11.57 7.82
CA LEU A 166 9.88 -10.60 8.50
C LEU A 166 11.12 -11.22 9.15
N PRO A 167 11.03 -12.35 9.90
CA PRO A 167 12.23 -12.99 10.47
C PRO A 167 13.25 -13.38 9.40
N ARG A 168 12.78 -13.95 8.27
CA ARG A 168 13.64 -14.31 7.14
C ARG A 168 14.24 -13.08 6.48
N ILE A 169 13.45 -12.03 6.24
CA ILE A 169 13.91 -10.80 5.58
C ILE A 169 15.02 -10.15 6.42
N ALA A 170 14.82 -9.98 7.72
CA ALA A 170 15.80 -9.37 8.62
C ALA A 170 17.09 -10.20 8.66
N THR A 171 16.97 -11.53 8.87
CA THR A 171 18.13 -12.43 8.89
C THR A 171 18.92 -12.36 7.58
N GLN A 172 18.26 -12.45 6.44
CA GLN A 172 18.92 -12.42 5.13
C GLN A 172 19.63 -11.09 4.85
N LEU A 173 19.04 -9.96 5.20
CA LEU A 173 19.68 -8.66 5.06
C LEU A 173 20.96 -8.57 5.92
N ILE A 174 20.93 -9.05 7.17
CA ILE A 174 22.07 -9.05 8.07
C ILE A 174 23.17 -10.01 7.55
N GLU A 175 22.83 -11.23 7.17
CA GLU A 175 23.78 -12.21 6.61
C GLU A 175 24.49 -11.69 5.34
N HIS A 176 23.84 -10.83 4.58
CA HIS A 176 24.40 -10.21 3.38
C HIS A 176 25.08 -8.85 3.62
N GLY A 177 25.23 -8.44 4.90
CA GLY A 177 26.08 -7.33 5.30
C GLY A 177 25.38 -6.04 5.68
N MET A 178 24.05 -6.01 5.82
CA MET A 178 23.36 -4.89 6.48
C MET A 178 23.67 -4.90 7.96
N ASP A 179 23.95 -3.73 8.55
CA ASP A 179 24.22 -3.62 9.97
C ASP A 179 23.01 -4.08 10.79
N ALA A 180 23.23 -4.98 11.73
CA ALA A 180 22.18 -5.52 12.60
C ALA A 180 21.51 -4.43 13.47
N SER A 181 22.21 -3.33 13.74
CA SER A 181 21.70 -2.15 14.45
C SER A 181 20.99 -1.14 13.54
N THR A 182 20.85 -1.41 12.24
CA THR A 182 20.11 -0.52 11.33
C THR A 182 18.69 -0.29 11.85
N PRO A 183 18.23 0.96 12.00
CA PRO A 183 16.86 1.26 12.45
C PRO A 183 15.82 0.63 11.52
N ALA A 184 14.81 0.00 12.11
CA ALA A 184 13.70 -0.63 11.40
C ALA A 184 12.37 -0.31 12.08
N GLY A 185 11.30 -0.24 11.30
CA GLY A 185 9.95 -0.01 11.81
C GLY A 185 8.91 -0.84 11.04
N VAL A 186 7.95 -1.38 11.76
CA VAL A 186 6.78 -2.06 11.19
C VAL A 186 5.54 -1.28 11.54
N ILE A 187 4.74 -0.94 10.54
CA ILE A 187 3.49 -0.20 10.69
C ILE A 187 2.35 -1.10 10.19
N SER A 188 1.54 -1.56 11.12
CA SER A 188 0.32 -2.33 10.87
C SER A 188 -0.84 -1.40 10.67
N ARG A 189 -1.69 -1.66 9.66
CA ARG A 189 -2.91 -0.92 9.38
C ARG A 189 -2.72 0.61 9.38
N GLY A 190 -1.56 1.05 8.84
CA GLY A 190 -1.20 2.47 8.80
C GLY A 190 -2.29 3.31 8.14
N THR A 191 -2.58 4.49 8.72
CA THR A 191 -3.67 5.42 8.41
C THR A 191 -5.08 4.99 8.87
N TYR A 192 -5.31 3.75 9.25
CA TYR A 192 -6.57 3.35 9.91
C TYR A 192 -6.60 3.82 11.37
N ALA A 193 -7.81 3.88 11.95
CA ALA A 193 -8.00 4.29 13.34
C ALA A 193 -7.33 3.35 14.36
N ASP A 194 -7.20 2.07 14.01
CA ASP A 194 -6.55 1.00 14.77
C ASP A 194 -5.11 0.73 14.31
N SER A 195 -4.44 1.74 13.75
CA SER A 195 -3.03 1.65 13.34
C SER A 195 -2.13 1.41 14.54
N GLU A 196 -1.25 0.43 14.41
CA GLU A 196 -0.21 0.11 15.39
C GLU A 196 1.17 0.17 14.73
N SER A 197 2.20 0.52 15.50
CA SER A 197 3.57 0.52 14.97
C SER A 197 4.58 0.20 16.06
N VAL A 198 5.67 -0.46 15.65
CA VAL A 198 6.84 -0.69 16.47
C VAL A 198 8.09 -0.27 15.72
N THR A 199 9.09 0.22 16.46
CA THR A 199 10.42 0.55 15.94
C THR A 199 11.49 -0.05 16.83
N GLY A 200 12.61 -0.42 16.24
CA GLY A 200 13.75 -1.00 16.92
C GLY A 200 14.91 -1.17 15.96
N GLU A 201 15.86 -2.02 16.32
CA GLU A 201 16.96 -2.39 15.43
C GLU A 201 16.56 -3.59 14.55
N LEU A 202 17.19 -3.71 13.38
CA LEU A 202 16.86 -4.75 12.40
C LEU A 202 16.94 -6.17 12.98
N HIS A 203 17.87 -6.42 13.92
CA HIS A 203 18.03 -7.74 14.51
C HIS A 203 16.88 -8.16 15.44
N GLU A 204 16.16 -7.21 16.04
CA GLU A 204 15.08 -7.45 17.00
C GLU A 204 13.67 -7.16 16.44
N ILE A 205 13.58 -6.49 15.27
CA ILE A 205 12.31 -5.99 14.75
C ILE A 205 11.27 -7.09 14.51
N ALA A 206 11.73 -8.31 14.19
CA ALA A 206 10.83 -9.44 13.98
C ALA A 206 10.13 -9.89 15.27
N ASP A 207 10.84 -9.89 16.38
CA ASP A 207 10.28 -10.23 17.69
C ASP A 207 9.34 -9.12 18.18
N LEU A 208 9.75 -7.85 18.03
CA LEU A 208 8.94 -6.70 18.40
C LEU A 208 7.62 -6.63 17.62
N ALA A 209 7.62 -7.05 16.36
CA ALA A 209 6.45 -7.00 15.48
C ALA A 209 5.64 -8.30 15.46
N SER A 210 5.94 -9.29 16.31
CA SER A 210 5.34 -10.63 16.28
C SER A 210 3.82 -10.64 16.43
N GLU A 211 3.25 -9.68 17.15
CA GLU A 211 1.80 -9.55 17.38
C GLU A 211 1.09 -8.61 16.37
N LEU A 212 1.84 -7.95 15.48
CA LEU A 212 1.26 -7.01 14.53
C LEU A 212 0.54 -7.72 13.38
N ALA A 213 -0.72 -7.35 13.16
CA ALA A 213 -1.57 -7.92 12.12
C ALA A 213 -1.26 -7.35 10.72
N SER A 214 -1.54 -8.15 9.68
CA SER A 214 -1.59 -7.64 8.30
C SER A 214 -2.88 -6.83 8.05
N PRO A 215 -2.87 -5.84 7.14
CA PRO A 215 -1.74 -5.43 6.29
C PRO A 215 -0.71 -4.60 7.07
N ALA A 216 0.57 -4.81 6.80
CA ALA A 216 1.62 -4.03 7.42
C ALA A 216 2.78 -3.73 6.45
N LEU A 217 3.49 -2.63 6.73
CA LEU A 217 4.61 -2.14 5.95
C LEU A 217 5.87 -2.16 6.81
N LEU A 218 6.98 -2.64 6.26
CA LEU A 218 8.29 -2.61 6.89
C LEU A 218 9.13 -1.49 6.26
N VAL A 219 9.75 -0.65 7.10
CA VAL A 219 10.67 0.41 6.71
C VAL A 219 12.00 0.19 7.41
N ILE A 220 13.11 0.17 6.66
CA ILE A 220 14.45 -0.04 7.17
C ILE A 220 15.34 1.11 6.74
N GLY A 221 16.10 1.69 7.66
CA GLY A 221 17.06 2.76 7.43
C GLY A 221 16.99 3.87 8.47
N ASP A 222 17.97 4.78 8.44
CA ASP A 222 18.15 5.85 9.43
C ASP A 222 16.94 6.78 9.58
N VAL A 223 16.09 6.88 8.57
CA VAL A 223 14.87 7.69 8.60
C VAL A 223 13.86 7.24 9.68
N VAL A 224 13.92 5.98 10.12
CA VAL A 224 13.05 5.46 11.18
C VAL A 224 13.31 6.21 12.49
N SER A 225 14.56 6.60 12.75
CA SER A 225 14.92 7.38 13.93
C SER A 225 14.29 8.78 13.97
N VAL A 226 13.87 9.32 12.82
CA VAL A 226 13.14 10.60 12.75
C VAL A 226 11.75 10.44 13.34
N GLY A 227 11.08 9.32 13.07
CA GLY A 227 9.76 9.01 13.63
C GLY A 227 9.77 9.00 15.16
N ALA A 228 10.79 8.41 15.76
CA ALA A 228 10.94 8.40 17.23
C ALA A 228 11.06 9.80 17.83
N GLN A 229 11.66 10.75 17.12
CA GLN A 229 11.77 12.14 17.55
C GLN A 229 10.46 12.91 17.41
N LEU A 230 9.62 12.56 16.43
CA LEU A 230 8.35 13.21 16.13
C LEU A 230 7.15 12.58 16.86
N ALA A 231 7.27 11.37 17.36
CA ALA A 231 6.17 10.62 17.97
C ALA A 231 5.42 11.38 19.09
N PRO A 232 6.10 12.10 20.01
CA PRO A 232 5.40 12.89 21.04
C PRO A 232 4.49 13.97 20.48
N GLU A 233 4.94 14.68 19.45
CA GLU A 233 4.20 15.76 18.79
C GLU A 233 2.99 15.25 18.01
N LEU A 234 3.17 14.13 17.31
CA LEU A 234 2.10 13.48 16.53
C LEU A 234 0.99 12.94 17.43
N LEU A 235 1.34 12.38 18.59
CA LEU A 235 0.36 11.90 19.58
C LEU A 235 -0.42 13.07 20.20
N ALA A 236 0.25 14.21 20.45
CA ALA A 236 -0.42 15.43 20.96
C ALA A 236 -1.44 15.97 19.94
N GLY A 237 -1.12 15.96 18.64
CA GLY A 237 -2.03 16.41 17.57
C GLY A 237 -3.28 15.53 17.40
N ARG A 238 -3.19 14.23 17.63
CA ARG A 238 -4.34 13.30 17.55
C ARG A 238 -5.39 13.56 18.64
N ASN A 239 -4.98 14.06 19.80
CA ASN A 239 -5.90 14.39 20.90
C ASN A 239 -6.69 15.70 20.68
N LEU A 240 -6.33 16.51 19.68
CA LEU A 240 -7.02 17.78 19.37
C LEU A 240 -8.14 17.62 18.33
N SER A 241 -8.21 16.49 17.62
CA SER A 241 -9.21 16.24 16.57
C SER A 241 -10.48 15.49 17.03
N THR A 242 -10.63 15.28 18.34
CA THR A 242 -11.79 14.59 18.97
C THR A 242 -12.64 15.52 19.83
N GLN A 243 -12.68 16.84 19.52
CA GLN A 243 -13.63 17.79 20.15
C GLN A 243 -14.62 18.34 19.15
#